data_4c5b637ba738d1de336177b2d49fc817
#
_entry.id   4c5b637ba738d1de336177b2d49fc817
#
_cell.length_a   1.000
_cell.length_b   1.000
_cell.length_c   1.000
_cell.angle_alpha   90.00
_cell.angle_beta   90.00
_cell.angle_gamma   90.00
#
_symmetry.space_group_name_H-M   'P 1'
#
loop_
_entity.id
_entity.type
_entity.pdbx_description
1 polymer ?
#
loop_
_entity_poly.entity_id
_entity_poly.type
_entity_poly.pdbx_seq_one_letter_code
_entity_poly.pdbx_strand_id
1 'polypeptide(L)'
;LYTERPYEISSTIGNSNYVGTYAALLVPITFALILIETDKIKKVLNIIIYFGAAFFLLVGSQSRAGYIAFAVTTLLFLILMWGELKKQLKWFFATVFYGVIIFILMSTYSNGVIWNEVQSLNPLKQEVHKGKLIFEDVIIYGTNVEVKTNKWILNLEYTNEGFIFYNEDMQHIPHKKDNNAIDIHFLQEPYQEISVREIKNEDYTWIMLEVEGKDIEFVYVNDKLKVVGFNGKVTDIEAAESFGFTDKESFASGRGYIWSRSIPLLKKAIFIGYGPDTFIYIFPQNDIVGKLNYGAIWAIISKPHNWYLQIALGYGVLSLICILALIIWLLVNALMFIYRNVKTLTPSAKVEGVSVKYSDRRIIVSAIILSVAGYCITGVFNDSIVAVSPIFWMLLGMGIRQSSLKL
;
A
#
# COMPACT_ATOMS: atom_id res chain seq x y z
N LEU A 1 -0.94 14.74 9.54
CA LEU A 1 -0.76 13.30 9.72
C LEU A 1 0.55 12.91 9.05
N TYR A 2 1.63 13.14 9.75
CA TYR A 2 2.98 12.80 9.30
C TYR A 2 3.17 11.32 9.54
N THR A 3 3.61 10.62 8.53
CA THR A 3 4.15 9.28 8.69
C THR A 3 5.36 9.39 9.61
N GLU A 4 5.30 8.73 10.74
CA GLU A 4 6.34 8.78 11.78
C GLU A 4 7.55 7.90 11.45
N ARG A 5 7.79 7.62 10.16
CA ARG A 5 9.00 6.90 9.77
C ARG A 5 10.16 7.88 9.69
N PRO A 6 11.16 7.72 10.54
CA PRO A 6 12.31 8.61 10.52
C PRO A 6 13.02 8.52 9.15
N TYR A 7 13.46 9.68 8.64
CA TYR A 7 14.21 9.81 7.38
C TYR A 7 13.42 9.48 6.10
N GLU A 8 12.09 9.37 6.15
CA GLU A 8 11.25 9.11 4.99
C GLU A 8 11.10 10.37 4.12
N ILE A 9 11.31 10.23 2.81
CA ILE A 9 11.15 11.34 1.86
C ILE A 9 9.74 11.27 1.26
N SER A 10 8.89 12.20 1.66
CA SER A 10 7.55 12.40 1.07
C SER A 10 7.52 13.50 0.00
N SER A 11 8.51 14.41 0.02
CA SER A 11 8.63 15.53 -0.93
C SER A 11 7.34 16.37 -1.01
N THR A 12 7.19 17.16 -2.04
CA THR A 12 5.95 17.91 -2.36
C THR A 12 4.78 17.00 -2.78
N ILE A 13 5.04 15.71 -2.99
CA ILE A 13 4.01 14.70 -3.30
C ILE A 13 3.18 14.34 -2.04
N GLY A 14 3.72 14.59 -0.85
CA GLY A 14 3.01 14.46 0.43
C GLY A 14 2.92 13.04 0.99
N ASN A 15 3.36 12.02 0.26
CA ASN A 15 3.41 10.63 0.73
C ASN A 15 4.55 9.87 0.05
N SER A 16 5.36 9.19 0.84
CA SER A 16 6.54 8.47 0.38
C SER A 16 6.23 7.29 -0.56
N ASN A 17 5.13 6.58 -0.38
CA ASN A 17 4.74 5.51 -1.30
C ASN A 17 4.52 6.03 -2.72
N TYR A 18 3.98 7.25 -2.86
CA TYR A 18 3.81 7.89 -4.16
C TYR A 18 5.13 8.41 -4.73
N VAL A 19 6.06 8.83 -3.86
CA VAL A 19 7.45 9.14 -4.28
C VAL A 19 8.12 7.89 -4.83
N GLY A 20 7.95 6.74 -4.19
CA GLY A 20 8.43 5.45 -4.70
C GLY A 20 7.82 5.08 -6.05
N THR A 21 6.51 5.32 -6.25
CA THR A 21 5.84 5.13 -7.55
C THR A 21 6.40 6.06 -8.62
N TYR A 22 6.61 7.34 -8.28
CA TYR A 22 7.21 8.33 -9.18
C TYR A 22 8.63 7.93 -9.59
N ALA A 23 9.46 7.50 -8.64
CA ALA A 23 10.81 7.03 -8.90
C ALA A 23 10.83 5.77 -9.79
N ALA A 24 9.89 4.83 -9.58
CA ALA A 24 9.75 3.63 -10.41
C ALA A 24 9.40 3.96 -11.87
N LEU A 25 8.69 5.06 -12.14
CA LEU A 25 8.46 5.58 -13.48
C LEU A 25 9.75 6.15 -14.12
N LEU A 26 10.57 6.85 -13.33
CA LEU A 26 11.72 7.59 -13.84
C LEU A 26 12.95 6.72 -14.10
N VAL A 27 13.22 5.74 -13.24
CA VAL A 27 14.48 4.97 -13.31
C VAL A 27 14.71 4.31 -14.67
N PRO A 28 13.75 3.62 -15.32
CA PRO A 28 13.97 3.04 -16.63
C PRO A 28 14.31 4.11 -17.71
N ILE A 29 13.72 5.30 -17.60
CA ILE A 29 14.00 6.43 -18.52
C ILE A 29 15.43 6.92 -18.35
N THR A 30 15.91 7.04 -17.10
CA THR A 30 17.29 7.48 -16.85
C THR A 30 18.31 6.47 -17.40
N PHE A 31 18.04 5.17 -17.32
CA PHE A 31 18.87 4.15 -17.99
C PHE A 31 18.89 4.34 -19.51
N ALA A 32 17.75 4.64 -20.13
CA ALA A 32 17.70 4.91 -21.56
C ALA A 32 18.54 6.14 -21.94
N LEU A 33 18.43 7.23 -21.19
CA LEU A 33 19.24 8.44 -21.41
C LEU A 33 20.74 8.15 -21.33
N ILE A 34 21.18 7.31 -20.40
CA ILE A 34 22.58 6.90 -20.27
C ILE A 34 23.03 6.07 -21.48
N LEU A 35 22.20 5.15 -21.97
CA LEU A 35 22.55 4.28 -23.07
C LEU A 35 22.59 5.00 -24.41
N ILE A 36 21.69 5.96 -24.67
CA ILE A 36 21.58 6.70 -25.94
C ILE A 36 22.67 7.76 -26.04
N GLU A 37 23.05 8.39 -24.93
CA GLU A 37 24.02 9.46 -24.93
C GLU A 37 25.41 8.97 -25.43
N THR A 38 26.00 9.70 -26.36
CA THR A 38 27.31 9.38 -26.94
C THR A 38 28.44 10.21 -26.36
N ASP A 39 28.14 11.43 -25.96
CA ASP A 39 29.12 12.34 -25.33
C ASP A 39 29.39 11.85 -23.88
N LYS A 40 30.70 11.70 -23.57
CA LYS A 40 31.13 11.17 -22.28
C LYS A 40 30.77 12.08 -21.09
N ILE A 41 30.85 13.40 -21.27
CA ILE A 41 30.57 14.36 -20.20
C ILE A 41 29.06 14.38 -19.91
N LYS A 42 28.25 14.46 -20.97
CA LYS A 42 26.80 14.41 -20.84
C LYS A 42 26.32 13.09 -20.24
N LYS A 43 26.97 11.97 -20.58
CA LYS A 43 26.67 10.66 -19.99
C LYS A 43 26.97 10.63 -18.50
N VAL A 44 28.07 11.20 -18.03
CA VAL A 44 28.39 11.36 -16.62
C VAL A 44 27.35 12.25 -15.94
N LEU A 45 26.96 13.35 -16.56
CA LEU A 45 25.91 14.21 -16.03
C LEU A 45 24.56 13.48 -15.94
N ASN A 46 24.20 12.66 -16.92
CA ASN A 46 22.99 11.83 -16.87
C ASN A 46 23.02 10.84 -15.69
N ILE A 47 24.17 10.23 -15.40
CA ILE A 47 24.33 9.34 -14.25
C ILE A 47 24.17 10.13 -12.94
N ILE A 48 24.90 11.24 -12.80
CA ILE A 48 24.93 11.98 -11.53
C ILE A 48 23.60 12.67 -11.26
N ILE A 49 23.04 13.36 -12.23
CA ILE A 49 21.85 14.22 -12.04
C ILE A 49 20.58 13.39 -12.17
N TYR A 50 20.33 12.77 -13.33
CA TYR A 50 19.01 12.14 -13.56
C TYR A 50 18.86 10.80 -12.86
N PHE A 51 19.83 9.88 -13.03
CA PHE A 51 19.77 8.60 -12.31
C PHE A 51 19.95 8.83 -10.82
N GLY A 52 20.91 9.67 -10.41
CA GLY A 52 21.15 9.99 -9.01
C GLY A 52 19.91 10.52 -8.30
N ALA A 53 19.21 11.49 -8.90
CA ALA A 53 17.97 12.03 -8.33
C ALA A 53 16.86 10.98 -8.26
N ALA A 54 16.63 10.22 -9.34
CA ALA A 54 15.58 9.20 -9.37
C ALA A 54 15.85 8.07 -8.34
N PHE A 55 17.10 7.63 -8.24
CA PHE A 55 17.49 6.58 -7.31
C PHE A 55 17.51 7.07 -5.85
N PHE A 56 17.93 8.31 -5.60
CA PHE A 56 17.84 8.96 -4.30
C PHE A 56 16.38 9.02 -3.82
N LEU A 57 15.45 9.45 -4.68
CA LEU A 57 14.03 9.46 -4.36
C LEU A 57 13.49 8.06 -4.08
N LEU A 58 13.89 7.05 -4.88
CA LEU A 58 13.51 5.67 -4.68
C LEU A 58 13.93 5.15 -3.30
N VAL A 59 15.21 5.30 -2.97
CA VAL A 59 15.78 4.82 -1.69
C VAL A 59 15.18 5.59 -0.52
N GLY A 60 15.10 6.91 -0.62
CA GLY A 60 14.57 7.76 0.45
C GLY A 60 13.06 7.64 0.67
N SER A 61 12.34 7.17 -0.33
CA SER A 61 10.90 6.92 -0.18
C SER A 61 10.58 5.78 0.79
N GLN A 62 11.52 4.87 1.05
CA GLN A 62 11.29 3.66 1.86
C GLN A 62 10.06 2.85 1.39
N SER A 63 9.66 3.02 0.13
CA SER A 63 8.48 2.38 -0.45
C SER A 63 8.79 0.94 -0.87
N ARG A 64 8.22 -0.04 -0.16
CA ARG A 64 8.35 -1.47 -0.53
C ARG A 64 7.85 -1.73 -1.95
N ALA A 65 6.73 -1.12 -2.34
CA ALA A 65 6.18 -1.24 -3.69
C ALA A 65 7.15 -0.65 -4.74
N GLY A 66 7.77 0.50 -4.43
CA GLY A 66 8.81 1.11 -5.27
C GLY A 66 10.03 0.22 -5.44
N TYR A 67 10.51 -0.40 -4.38
CA TYR A 67 11.65 -1.34 -4.44
C TYR A 67 11.35 -2.58 -5.27
N ILE A 68 10.16 -3.18 -5.11
CA ILE A 68 9.73 -4.33 -5.91
C ILE A 68 9.64 -3.93 -7.41
N ALA A 69 9.01 -2.81 -7.70
CA ALA A 69 8.91 -2.31 -9.07
C ALA A 69 10.29 -2.05 -9.69
N PHE A 70 11.20 -1.41 -8.95
CA PHE A 70 12.59 -1.20 -9.37
C PHE A 70 13.31 -2.51 -9.67
N ALA A 71 13.22 -3.50 -8.79
CA ALA A 71 13.88 -4.79 -8.97
C ALA A 71 13.37 -5.51 -10.23
N VAL A 72 12.04 -5.59 -10.40
CA VAL A 72 11.42 -6.25 -11.55
C VAL A 72 11.72 -5.51 -12.85
N THR A 73 11.55 -4.18 -12.89
CA THR A 73 11.79 -3.40 -14.10
C THR A 73 13.27 -3.38 -14.48
N THR A 74 14.19 -3.35 -13.51
CA THR A 74 15.63 -3.46 -13.77
C THR A 74 16.00 -4.82 -14.35
N LEU A 75 15.48 -5.91 -13.78
CA LEU A 75 15.70 -7.26 -14.31
C LEU A 75 15.19 -7.37 -15.76
N LEU A 76 13.99 -6.89 -16.03
CA LEU A 76 13.43 -6.88 -17.38
C LEU A 76 14.25 -5.99 -18.33
N PHE A 77 14.75 -4.85 -17.84
CA PHE A 77 15.62 -3.97 -18.63
C PHE A 77 16.92 -4.68 -19.03
N LEU A 78 17.54 -5.41 -18.10
CA LEU A 78 18.74 -6.21 -18.37
C LEU A 78 18.48 -7.27 -19.46
N ILE A 79 17.33 -7.95 -19.38
CA ILE A 79 16.94 -8.96 -20.37
C ILE A 79 16.71 -8.32 -21.76
N LEU A 80 15.89 -7.27 -21.83
CA LEU A 80 15.50 -6.65 -23.09
C LEU A 80 16.67 -5.91 -23.78
N MET A 81 17.55 -5.28 -22.99
CA MET A 81 18.63 -4.41 -23.50
C MET A 81 20.00 -5.05 -23.37
N TRP A 82 20.11 -6.34 -23.09
CA TRP A 82 21.39 -7.04 -22.92
C TRP A 82 22.37 -6.82 -24.07
N GLY A 83 21.88 -6.82 -25.31
CA GLY A 83 22.71 -6.57 -26.50
C GLY A 83 23.35 -5.18 -26.54
N GLU A 84 22.63 -4.14 -26.07
CA GLU A 84 23.15 -2.77 -26.02
C GLU A 84 24.02 -2.55 -24.77
N LEU A 85 23.62 -3.15 -23.64
CA LEU A 85 24.38 -3.09 -22.39
C LEU A 85 25.79 -3.68 -22.54
N LYS A 86 25.93 -4.81 -23.24
CA LYS A 86 27.25 -5.42 -23.50
C LYS A 86 28.24 -4.47 -24.16
N LYS A 87 27.76 -3.55 -25.03
CA LYS A 87 28.60 -2.57 -25.69
C LYS A 87 29.06 -1.46 -24.75
N GLN A 88 28.39 -1.29 -23.61
CA GLN A 88 28.58 -0.17 -22.69
C GLN A 88 28.75 -0.59 -21.22
N LEU A 89 29.28 -1.79 -20.96
CA LEU A 89 29.39 -2.37 -19.62
C LEU A 89 30.06 -1.45 -18.59
N LYS A 90 31.07 -0.66 -19.02
CA LYS A 90 31.74 0.29 -18.11
C LYS A 90 30.77 1.34 -17.54
N TRP A 91 29.85 1.84 -18.37
CA TRP A 91 28.86 2.82 -17.95
C TRP A 91 27.76 2.21 -17.10
N PHE A 92 27.37 0.98 -17.42
CA PHE A 92 26.46 0.20 -16.60
C PHE A 92 27.04 -0.01 -15.19
N PHE A 93 28.28 -0.50 -15.08
CA PHE A 93 28.93 -0.68 -13.79
C PHE A 93 29.16 0.63 -13.05
N ALA A 94 29.48 1.73 -13.75
CA ALA A 94 29.59 3.05 -13.14
C ALA A 94 28.25 3.51 -12.53
N THR A 95 27.13 3.27 -13.23
CA THR A 95 25.78 3.61 -12.75
C THR A 95 25.41 2.78 -11.52
N VAL A 96 25.66 1.46 -11.57
CA VAL A 96 25.42 0.55 -10.42
C VAL A 96 26.26 0.97 -9.23
N PHE A 97 27.57 1.22 -9.43
CA PHE A 97 28.48 1.65 -8.37
C PHE A 97 28.02 2.96 -7.72
N TYR A 98 27.59 3.93 -8.54
CA TYR A 98 27.04 5.19 -8.02
C TYR A 98 25.75 4.97 -7.22
N GLY A 99 24.86 4.10 -7.71
CA GLY A 99 23.65 3.70 -6.95
C GLY A 99 23.98 3.05 -5.61
N VAL A 100 24.99 2.16 -5.57
CA VAL A 100 25.45 1.55 -4.32
C VAL A 100 25.96 2.62 -3.35
N ILE A 101 26.72 3.61 -3.81
CA ILE A 101 27.17 4.72 -2.97
C ILE A 101 25.97 5.49 -2.38
N ILE A 102 24.99 5.86 -3.21
CA ILE A 102 23.78 6.54 -2.72
C ILE A 102 23.08 5.71 -1.66
N PHE A 103 22.91 4.39 -1.91
CA PHE A 103 22.24 3.49 -0.97
C PHE A 103 22.99 3.40 0.37
N ILE A 104 24.32 3.24 0.33
CA ILE A 104 25.15 3.15 1.55
C ILE A 104 25.07 4.47 2.33
N LEU A 105 25.24 5.61 1.66
CA LEU A 105 25.19 6.92 2.32
C LEU A 105 23.84 7.17 2.97
N MET A 106 22.74 6.88 2.28
CA MET A 106 21.40 7.07 2.83
C MET A 106 21.08 6.07 3.94
N SER A 107 21.50 4.81 3.81
CA SER A 107 21.32 3.80 4.86
C SER A 107 22.11 4.15 6.12
N THR A 108 23.33 4.65 5.98
CA THR A 108 24.14 5.11 7.11
C THR A 108 23.51 6.36 7.76
N TYR A 109 23.09 7.32 6.96
CA TYR A 109 22.41 8.53 7.45
C TYR A 109 21.13 8.20 8.21
N SER A 110 20.37 7.20 7.77
CA SER A 110 19.13 6.75 8.42
C SER A 110 19.33 5.79 9.59
N ASN A 111 20.56 5.62 10.09
CA ASN A 111 20.88 4.64 11.14
C ASN A 111 20.37 3.21 10.82
N GLY A 112 20.43 2.81 9.56
CA GLY A 112 20.04 1.48 9.10
C GLY A 112 18.52 1.27 8.86
N VAL A 113 17.68 2.27 9.07
CA VAL A 113 16.23 2.17 8.85
C VAL A 113 15.93 1.72 7.41
N ILE A 114 16.58 2.32 6.41
CA ILE A 114 16.42 1.96 4.99
C ILE A 114 16.82 0.49 4.74
N TRP A 115 17.90 0.04 5.35
CA TRP A 115 18.34 -1.36 5.24
C TRP A 115 17.31 -2.32 5.82
N ASN A 116 16.74 -2.01 6.98
CA ASN A 116 15.71 -2.81 7.62
C ASN A 116 14.44 -2.90 6.75
N GLU A 117 14.03 -1.80 6.08
CA GLU A 117 12.91 -1.83 5.14
C GLU A 117 13.18 -2.75 3.93
N VAL A 118 14.39 -2.76 3.39
CA VAL A 118 14.77 -3.69 2.32
C VAL A 118 14.77 -5.14 2.83
N GLN A 119 15.27 -5.40 4.04
CA GLN A 119 15.21 -6.73 4.64
C GLN A 119 13.79 -7.23 4.89
N SER A 120 12.85 -6.35 5.20
CA SER A 120 11.44 -6.69 5.41
C SER A 120 10.73 -7.20 4.15
N LEU A 121 11.32 -7.03 2.96
CA LEU A 121 10.84 -7.64 1.72
C LEU A 121 11.10 -9.15 1.65
N ASN A 122 11.95 -9.68 2.52
CA ASN A 122 12.22 -11.12 2.55
C ASN A 122 11.04 -11.88 3.19
N PRO A 123 10.27 -12.66 2.43
CA PRO A 123 9.11 -13.36 2.95
C PRO A 123 9.48 -14.44 3.99
N LEU A 124 10.73 -14.90 3.98
CA LEU A 124 11.22 -15.92 4.94
C LEU A 124 11.48 -15.34 6.33
N LYS A 125 11.58 -14.00 6.46
CA LYS A 125 11.75 -13.30 7.74
C LYS A 125 10.43 -12.78 8.33
N GLN A 126 9.32 -12.93 7.63
CA GLN A 126 8.01 -12.63 8.21
C GLN A 126 7.74 -13.68 9.29
N GLU A 127 7.91 -13.30 10.54
CA GLU A 127 7.47 -14.11 11.66
C GLU A 127 5.98 -14.38 11.49
N VAL A 128 5.64 -15.65 11.31
CA VAL A 128 4.26 -16.09 11.52
C VAL A 128 4.02 -15.88 12.99
N HIS A 129 3.30 -14.81 13.35
CA HIS A 129 2.92 -14.54 14.72
C HIS A 129 2.01 -15.66 15.23
N LYS A 130 2.61 -16.77 15.64
CA LYS A 130 1.92 -17.84 16.35
C LYS A 130 1.44 -17.26 17.67
N GLY A 131 0.12 -17.19 17.82
CA GLY A 131 -0.51 -16.72 19.05
C GLY A 131 -0.98 -15.27 19.05
N LYS A 132 -0.99 -14.58 17.89
CA LYS A 132 -1.61 -13.25 17.78
C LYS A 132 -3.08 -13.30 18.19
N LEU A 133 -3.52 -12.34 18.98
CA LEU A 133 -4.93 -12.16 19.33
C LEU A 133 -5.72 -11.76 18.07
N ILE A 134 -6.79 -12.52 17.81
CA ILE A 134 -7.74 -12.27 16.71
C ILE A 134 -9.12 -12.07 17.34
N PHE A 135 -9.75 -10.94 17.05
CA PHE A 135 -11.14 -10.69 17.40
C PHE A 135 -12.04 -11.41 16.40
N GLU A 136 -12.88 -12.32 16.89
CA GLU A 136 -13.81 -13.08 16.05
C GLU A 136 -15.14 -12.36 15.93
N ASP A 137 -15.66 -11.83 17.05
CA ASP A 137 -16.92 -11.10 17.07
C ASP A 137 -17.00 -10.13 18.25
N VAL A 138 -17.88 -9.14 18.14
CA VAL A 138 -18.29 -8.23 19.22
C VAL A 138 -19.79 -8.00 19.09
N ILE A 139 -20.56 -8.46 20.05
CA ILE A 139 -22.02 -8.43 20.00
C ILE A 139 -22.56 -7.62 21.18
N ILE A 140 -23.49 -6.70 20.90
CA ILE A 140 -24.13 -5.86 21.93
C ILE A 140 -25.60 -6.21 22.04
N TYR A 141 -26.04 -6.53 23.26
CA TYR A 141 -27.44 -6.86 23.62
C TYR A 141 -27.92 -5.95 24.72
N GLY A 142 -28.46 -4.79 24.43
CA GLY A 142 -28.93 -3.84 25.44
C GLY A 142 -27.81 -3.35 26.35
N THR A 143 -27.75 -3.80 27.58
CA THR A 143 -26.70 -3.48 28.57
C THR A 143 -25.56 -4.50 28.61
N ASN A 144 -25.59 -5.52 27.74
CA ASN A 144 -24.63 -6.60 27.72
C ASN A 144 -23.77 -6.50 26.42
N VAL A 145 -22.50 -6.85 26.55
CA VAL A 145 -21.57 -6.99 25.43
C VAL A 145 -20.82 -8.31 25.55
N GLU A 146 -20.74 -9.04 24.46
CA GLU A 146 -19.87 -10.19 24.31
C GLU A 146 -18.72 -9.81 23.39
N VAL A 147 -17.47 -9.97 23.85
CA VAL A 147 -16.25 -9.83 23.05
C VAL A 147 -15.63 -11.20 22.88
N LYS A 148 -15.66 -11.72 21.66
CA LYS A 148 -15.14 -13.03 21.32
C LYS A 148 -13.82 -12.94 20.57
N THR A 149 -12.84 -13.70 21.03
CA THR A 149 -11.52 -13.81 20.42
C THR A 149 -11.11 -15.28 20.22
N ASN A 150 -10.02 -15.51 19.51
CA ASN A 150 -9.42 -16.84 19.37
C ASN A 150 -8.78 -17.38 20.67
N LYS A 151 -8.70 -16.58 21.74
CA LYS A 151 -8.07 -16.96 23.03
C LYS A 151 -9.06 -17.04 24.17
N TRP A 152 -10.10 -16.20 24.17
CA TRP A 152 -11.07 -16.07 25.25
C TRP A 152 -12.36 -15.39 24.77
N ILE A 153 -13.44 -15.58 25.56
CA ILE A 153 -14.68 -14.84 25.45
C ILE A 153 -14.87 -14.05 26.74
N LEU A 154 -15.12 -12.75 26.61
CA LEU A 154 -15.41 -11.85 27.72
C LEU A 154 -16.81 -11.29 27.55
N ASN A 155 -17.67 -11.58 28.54
CA ASN A 155 -18.98 -10.96 28.65
C ASN A 155 -18.93 -9.84 29.69
N LEU A 156 -19.47 -8.67 29.35
CA LEU A 156 -19.62 -7.55 30.29
C LEU A 156 -21.06 -7.08 30.29
N GLU A 157 -21.55 -6.78 31.49
CA GLU A 157 -22.91 -6.31 31.76
C GLU A 157 -22.81 -4.97 32.51
N TYR A 158 -23.50 -3.96 32.01
CA TYR A 158 -23.65 -2.70 32.73
C TYR A 158 -24.85 -2.75 33.68
N THR A 159 -24.59 -2.46 34.96
CA THR A 159 -25.59 -2.40 36.03
C THR A 159 -25.57 -1.03 36.72
N ASN A 160 -26.51 -0.75 37.60
CA ASN A 160 -26.52 0.50 38.37
C ASN A 160 -25.28 0.68 39.27
N GLU A 161 -24.59 -0.42 39.60
CA GLU A 161 -23.39 -0.42 40.43
C GLU A 161 -22.08 -0.33 39.61
N GLY A 162 -22.17 -0.45 38.28
CA GLY A 162 -21.04 -0.46 37.34
C GLY A 162 -21.01 -1.71 36.48
N PHE A 163 -19.85 -1.97 35.85
CA PHE A 163 -19.67 -3.14 35.00
C PHE A 163 -19.34 -4.40 35.78
N ILE A 164 -19.97 -5.50 35.38
CA ILE A 164 -19.71 -6.86 35.88
C ILE A 164 -19.17 -7.68 34.70
N PHE A 165 -18.21 -8.55 34.96
CA PHE A 165 -17.50 -9.33 33.93
C PHE A 165 -17.69 -10.83 34.16
N TYR A 166 -17.96 -11.55 33.07
CA TYR A 166 -18.18 -12.99 33.08
C TYR A 166 -17.34 -13.67 32.02
N ASN A 167 -16.96 -14.91 32.25
CA ASN A 167 -16.30 -15.78 31.29
C ASN A 167 -17.30 -16.40 30.29
N GLU A 168 -16.85 -17.31 29.43
CA GLU A 168 -17.66 -18.02 28.44
C GLU A 168 -18.83 -18.80 29.09
N ASP A 169 -18.62 -19.38 30.29
CA ASP A 169 -19.63 -20.14 31.05
C ASP A 169 -20.54 -19.24 31.90
N MET A 170 -20.53 -17.94 31.71
CA MET A 170 -21.25 -16.93 32.51
C MET A 170 -20.90 -16.97 34.00
N GLN A 171 -19.68 -17.38 34.34
CA GLN A 171 -19.16 -17.31 35.71
C GLN A 171 -18.46 -15.97 35.90
N HIS A 172 -18.67 -15.35 37.07
CA HIS A 172 -18.07 -14.07 37.41
C HIS A 172 -16.54 -14.13 37.40
N ILE A 173 -15.90 -13.20 36.71
CA ILE A 173 -14.45 -13.07 36.69
C ILE A 173 -13.99 -12.21 37.86
N PRO A 174 -13.17 -12.74 38.77
CA PRO A 174 -12.63 -11.99 39.89
C PRO A 174 -11.75 -10.83 39.37
N HIS A 175 -12.05 -9.63 39.85
CA HIS A 175 -11.31 -8.44 39.50
C HIS A 175 -11.11 -7.50 40.67
N LYS A 176 -10.16 -6.59 40.56
CA LYS A 176 -9.86 -5.56 41.55
C LYS A 176 -9.86 -4.20 40.87
N LYS A 177 -10.51 -3.22 41.49
CA LYS A 177 -10.43 -1.81 41.08
C LYS A 177 -9.29 -1.13 41.84
N ASP A 178 -8.57 -0.24 41.15
CA ASP A 178 -7.58 0.60 41.76
C ASP A 178 -8.18 1.62 42.76
N ASN A 179 -7.33 2.23 43.57
CA ASN A 179 -7.75 3.24 44.57
C ASN A 179 -8.56 4.40 43.98
N ASN A 180 -8.37 4.70 42.71
CA ASN A 180 -9.09 5.75 41.98
C ASN A 180 -10.40 5.25 41.37
N ALA A 181 -10.73 3.94 41.51
CA ALA A 181 -11.90 3.25 40.97
C ALA A 181 -12.06 3.35 39.43
N ILE A 182 -10.97 3.69 38.70
CA ILE A 182 -10.94 3.87 37.25
C ILE A 182 -10.41 2.61 36.56
N ASP A 183 -9.22 2.14 36.97
CA ASP A 183 -8.58 1.00 36.35
C ASP A 183 -9.02 -0.31 37.04
N ILE A 184 -9.36 -1.32 36.24
CA ILE A 184 -9.85 -2.64 36.66
C ILE A 184 -8.85 -3.69 36.19
N HIS A 185 -8.38 -4.53 37.10
CA HIS A 185 -7.44 -5.61 36.86
C HIS A 185 -8.06 -6.95 37.15
N PHE A 186 -8.07 -7.84 36.16
CA PHE A 186 -8.52 -9.21 36.31
C PHE A 186 -7.50 -10.05 37.10
N LEU A 187 -7.98 -10.93 37.95
CA LEU A 187 -7.12 -11.77 38.79
C LEU A 187 -6.96 -13.19 38.25
N GLN A 188 -7.64 -13.54 37.18
CA GLN A 188 -7.70 -14.88 36.61
C GLN A 188 -7.23 -14.90 35.15
N GLU A 189 -6.42 -15.90 34.79
CA GLU A 189 -6.11 -16.24 33.41
C GLU A 189 -7.36 -16.72 32.63
N PRO A 190 -7.48 -16.42 31.33
CA PRO A 190 -6.54 -15.68 30.47
C PRO A 190 -6.78 -14.15 30.46
N TYR A 191 -7.60 -13.60 31.34
CA TYR A 191 -8.07 -12.21 31.31
C TYR A 191 -7.07 -11.21 31.88
N GLN A 192 -6.02 -11.67 32.57
CA GLN A 192 -5.02 -10.78 33.21
C GLN A 192 -4.30 -9.85 32.24
N GLU A 193 -4.23 -10.22 30.96
CA GLU A 193 -3.61 -9.39 29.89
C GLU A 193 -4.53 -8.25 29.43
N ILE A 194 -5.80 -8.22 29.87
CA ILE A 194 -6.78 -7.20 29.48
C ILE A 194 -6.73 -6.06 30.48
N SER A 195 -6.39 -4.88 30.01
CA SER A 195 -6.50 -3.65 30.77
C SER A 195 -7.89 -3.06 30.58
N VAL A 196 -8.59 -2.76 31.66
CA VAL A 196 -9.93 -2.20 31.64
C VAL A 196 -9.95 -0.87 32.35
N ARG A 197 -10.54 0.15 31.72
CA ARG A 197 -10.73 1.45 32.33
C ARG A 197 -12.20 1.84 32.29
N GLU A 198 -12.78 2.18 33.45
CA GLU A 198 -14.14 2.66 33.57
C GLU A 198 -14.15 4.13 33.98
N ILE A 199 -14.90 4.96 33.25
CA ILE A 199 -15.10 6.37 33.57
C ILE A 199 -16.61 6.61 33.67
N LYS A 200 -17.04 7.12 34.84
CA LYS A 200 -18.44 7.46 35.10
C LYS A 200 -18.55 8.96 35.35
N ASN A 201 -19.32 9.64 34.49
CA ASN A 201 -19.71 11.03 34.64
C ASN A 201 -21.22 11.14 34.88
N GLU A 202 -21.72 12.35 35.11
CA GLU A 202 -23.17 12.60 35.31
C GLU A 202 -23.99 12.20 34.07
N ASP A 203 -23.47 12.41 32.85
CA ASP A 203 -24.21 12.23 31.61
C ASP A 203 -23.98 10.88 30.94
N TYR A 204 -22.87 10.19 31.22
CA TYR A 204 -22.54 8.93 30.57
C TYR A 204 -21.58 8.06 31.39
N THR A 205 -21.69 6.75 31.20
CA THR A 205 -20.67 5.80 31.65
C THR A 205 -19.97 5.18 30.46
N TRP A 206 -18.65 5.17 30.52
CA TRP A 206 -17.78 4.73 29.46
C TRP A 206 -16.81 3.66 29.98
N ILE A 207 -16.53 2.65 29.17
CA ILE A 207 -15.58 1.59 29.46
C ILE A 207 -14.69 1.33 28.27
N MET A 208 -13.38 1.24 28.49
CA MET A 208 -12.38 0.89 27.51
C MET A 208 -11.74 -0.44 27.90
N LEU A 209 -11.65 -1.33 26.94
CA LEU A 209 -10.89 -2.59 27.03
C LEU A 209 -9.67 -2.45 26.13
N GLU A 210 -8.49 -2.65 26.67
CA GLU A 210 -7.23 -2.65 25.91
C GLU A 210 -6.53 -4.00 26.09
N VAL A 211 -6.11 -4.60 24.96
CA VAL A 211 -5.37 -5.86 24.95
C VAL A 211 -4.42 -5.91 23.74
N GLU A 212 -3.18 -6.27 23.95
CA GLU A 212 -2.13 -6.30 22.91
C GLU A 212 -2.04 -4.98 22.11
N GLY A 213 -2.26 -3.81 22.76
CA GLY A 213 -2.22 -2.48 22.12
C GLY A 213 -3.40 -2.20 21.19
N LYS A 214 -4.50 -2.95 21.33
CA LYS A 214 -5.77 -2.71 20.64
C LYS A 214 -6.81 -2.32 21.68
N ASP A 215 -7.50 -1.24 21.44
CA ASP A 215 -8.52 -0.68 22.31
C ASP A 215 -9.91 -0.76 21.68
N ILE A 216 -10.89 -1.11 22.49
CA ILE A 216 -12.30 -1.00 22.14
C ILE A 216 -13.04 -0.30 23.28
N GLU A 217 -13.89 0.64 22.90
CA GLU A 217 -14.60 1.49 23.83
C GLU A 217 -16.10 1.33 23.69
N PHE A 218 -16.77 1.22 24.83
CA PHE A 218 -18.21 1.20 24.91
C PHE A 218 -18.72 2.36 25.77
N VAL A 219 -19.87 2.89 25.39
CA VAL A 219 -20.55 3.93 26.16
C VAL A 219 -21.99 3.53 26.40
N TYR A 220 -22.47 3.73 27.64
CA TYR A 220 -23.85 3.56 27.97
C TYR A 220 -24.62 4.84 27.69
N VAL A 221 -25.57 4.77 26.76
CA VAL A 221 -26.38 5.90 26.32
C VAL A 221 -27.77 5.40 25.90
N ASN A 222 -28.85 6.12 26.30
CA ASN A 222 -30.23 5.76 25.99
C ASN A 222 -30.58 4.28 26.36
N ASP A 223 -30.25 3.88 27.56
CA ASP A 223 -30.51 2.54 28.12
C ASP A 223 -29.86 1.37 27.34
N LYS A 224 -28.80 1.65 26.57
CA LYS A 224 -28.06 0.65 25.79
C LYS A 224 -26.57 0.93 25.82
N LEU A 225 -25.78 -0.11 25.72
CA LEU A 225 -24.38 0.00 25.38
C LEU A 225 -24.24 0.17 23.86
N LYS A 226 -23.34 1.04 23.45
CA LYS A 226 -22.92 1.27 22.06
C LYS A 226 -21.43 1.31 21.99
N VAL A 227 -20.87 1.01 20.82
CA VAL A 227 -19.43 1.12 20.60
C VAL A 227 -19.07 2.55 20.19
N VAL A 228 -17.90 2.99 20.62
CA VAL A 228 -17.31 4.24 20.12
C VAL A 228 -16.48 3.89 18.88
N GLY A 229 -16.98 4.31 17.73
CA GLY A 229 -16.38 4.04 16.42
C GLY A 229 -15.42 5.14 15.97
N PHE A 230 -15.18 5.20 14.67
CA PHE A 230 -14.27 6.16 14.09
C PHE A 230 -14.69 7.60 14.43
N ASN A 231 -13.70 8.46 14.60
CA ASN A 231 -13.89 9.87 14.94
C ASN A 231 -14.59 10.11 16.31
N GLY A 232 -14.52 9.12 17.22
CA GLY A 232 -15.13 9.23 18.55
C GLY A 232 -16.66 9.21 18.55
N LYS A 233 -17.28 8.82 17.44
CA LYS A 233 -18.74 8.76 17.35
C LYS A 233 -19.29 7.46 17.92
N VAL A 234 -20.35 7.61 18.69
CA VAL A 234 -21.15 6.47 19.16
C VAL A 234 -21.91 5.86 17.98
N THR A 235 -21.73 4.56 17.76
CA THR A 235 -22.29 3.85 16.61
C THR A 235 -22.73 2.44 16.99
N ASP A 236 -23.49 1.83 16.10
CA ASP A 236 -23.78 0.39 16.16
C ASP A 236 -22.69 -0.37 15.39
N ILE A 237 -22.46 -1.63 15.75
CA ILE A 237 -21.51 -2.50 15.05
C ILE A 237 -22.14 -2.99 13.76
N GLU A 238 -21.43 -2.85 12.66
CA GLU A 238 -21.85 -3.36 11.35
C GLU A 238 -20.98 -4.56 10.98
N ALA A 239 -21.61 -5.69 10.68
CA ALA A 239 -20.93 -6.83 10.08
C ALA A 239 -20.70 -6.54 8.59
N ALA A 240 -19.44 -6.37 8.18
CA ALA A 240 -19.09 -6.11 6.79
C ALA A 240 -18.90 -7.42 6.02
N GLU A 241 -19.47 -7.50 4.79
CA GLU A 241 -19.10 -8.56 3.87
C GLU A 241 -17.58 -8.54 3.62
N SER A 242 -16.95 -9.71 3.67
CA SER A 242 -15.53 -9.87 3.42
C SER A 242 -15.26 -10.97 2.39
N PHE A 243 -14.17 -10.80 1.64
CA PHE A 243 -13.70 -11.81 0.69
C PHE A 243 -12.18 -11.93 0.75
N GLY A 244 -11.70 -13.13 1.09
CA GLY A 244 -10.28 -13.40 1.27
C GLY A 244 -9.66 -12.69 2.48
N PHE A 245 -8.38 -12.92 2.71
CA PHE A 245 -7.58 -12.30 3.79
C PHE A 245 -8.09 -12.53 5.22
N THR A 246 -8.92 -13.55 5.46
CA THR A 246 -9.30 -13.97 6.81
C THR A 246 -8.05 -14.26 7.62
N ASP A 247 -7.95 -13.74 8.84
CA ASP A 247 -6.79 -13.79 9.73
C ASP A 247 -5.50 -13.16 9.16
N LYS A 248 -5.62 -12.43 8.04
CA LYS A 248 -4.54 -11.73 7.35
C LYS A 248 -4.84 -10.26 7.12
N GLU A 249 -5.66 -9.66 7.97
CA GLU A 249 -6.06 -8.25 7.89
C GLU A 249 -4.84 -7.32 7.92
N SER A 250 -3.81 -7.68 8.67
CA SER A 250 -2.54 -6.93 8.75
C SER A 250 -1.64 -7.08 7.53
N PHE A 251 -1.97 -7.95 6.55
CA PHE A 251 -1.16 -8.16 5.34
C PHE A 251 -0.89 -6.85 4.62
N ALA A 252 0.36 -6.68 4.14
CA ALA A 252 0.84 -5.52 3.40
C ALA A 252 0.51 -4.19 4.11
N SER A 253 0.79 -4.11 5.41
CA SER A 253 0.50 -2.94 6.27
C SER A 253 -1.00 -2.61 6.33
N GLY A 254 -1.84 -3.62 6.56
CA GLY A 254 -3.28 -3.50 6.72
C GLY A 254 -4.10 -3.52 5.42
N ARG A 255 -3.45 -3.66 4.26
CA ARG A 255 -4.17 -3.75 2.98
C ARG A 255 -5.05 -5.00 2.88
N GLY A 256 -4.70 -6.09 3.58
CA GLY A 256 -5.54 -7.29 3.67
C GLY A 256 -6.95 -6.96 4.15
N TYR A 257 -7.08 -6.19 5.22
CA TYR A 257 -8.35 -5.69 5.73
C TYR A 257 -9.09 -4.86 4.68
N ILE A 258 -8.42 -3.84 4.13
CA ILE A 258 -9.04 -2.91 3.18
C ILE A 258 -9.52 -3.65 1.93
N TRP A 259 -8.72 -4.53 1.36
CA TRP A 259 -9.06 -5.27 0.14
C TRP A 259 -10.19 -6.28 0.37
N SER A 260 -10.16 -7.00 1.51
CA SER A 260 -11.20 -7.98 1.82
C SER A 260 -12.60 -7.38 1.90
N ARG A 261 -12.74 -6.14 2.39
CA ARG A 261 -14.02 -5.40 2.45
C ARG A 261 -14.33 -4.62 1.17
N SER A 262 -13.30 -4.32 0.36
CA SER A 262 -13.48 -3.62 -0.92
C SER A 262 -13.97 -4.54 -2.04
N ILE A 263 -13.49 -5.78 -2.10
CA ILE A 263 -13.84 -6.74 -3.16
C ILE A 263 -15.35 -7.00 -3.25
N PRO A 264 -16.10 -7.22 -2.15
CA PRO A 264 -17.55 -7.39 -2.22
C PRO A 264 -18.29 -6.20 -2.84
N LEU A 265 -17.80 -4.97 -2.67
CA LEU A 265 -18.40 -3.76 -3.24
C LEU A 265 -18.41 -3.78 -4.77
N LEU A 266 -17.50 -4.54 -5.42
CA LEU A 266 -17.44 -4.67 -6.87
C LEU A 266 -18.72 -5.27 -7.47
N LYS A 267 -19.50 -6.04 -6.70
CA LYS A 267 -20.78 -6.62 -7.14
C LYS A 267 -21.74 -5.54 -7.69
N LYS A 268 -21.71 -4.35 -7.10
CA LYS A 268 -22.56 -3.20 -7.49
C LYS A 268 -21.86 -2.24 -8.45
N ALA A 269 -20.57 -2.43 -8.73
CA ALA A 269 -19.75 -1.54 -9.56
C ALA A 269 -19.32 -2.17 -10.90
N ILE A 270 -20.07 -3.15 -11.43
CA ILE A 270 -19.69 -3.87 -12.66
C ILE A 270 -19.64 -2.94 -13.87
N PHE A 271 -20.69 -2.20 -14.12
CA PHE A 271 -20.82 -1.31 -15.29
C PHE A 271 -20.49 0.14 -14.96
N ILE A 272 -20.99 0.63 -13.82
CA ILE A 272 -20.83 2.00 -13.34
C ILE A 272 -20.27 1.92 -11.93
N GLY A 273 -19.17 2.65 -11.68
CA GLY A 273 -18.61 2.77 -10.33
C GLY A 273 -19.42 3.71 -9.45
N TYR A 274 -19.00 3.83 -8.22
CA TYR A 274 -19.62 4.72 -7.22
C TYR A 274 -19.27 6.20 -7.42
N GLY A 275 -18.33 6.49 -8.31
CA GLY A 275 -17.80 7.83 -8.57
C GLY A 275 -16.34 7.97 -8.07
N PRO A 276 -15.56 8.88 -8.68
CA PRO A 276 -14.19 9.14 -8.22
C PRO A 276 -14.21 9.69 -6.80
N ASP A 277 -13.21 9.28 -5.99
CA ASP A 277 -12.99 9.71 -4.61
C ASP A 277 -14.16 9.46 -3.63
N THR A 278 -15.16 8.65 -3.99
CA THR A 278 -16.31 8.31 -3.13
C THR A 278 -16.02 7.12 -2.20
N PHE A 279 -14.86 6.50 -2.27
CA PHE A 279 -14.51 5.29 -1.53
C PHE A 279 -14.76 5.40 -0.02
N ILE A 280 -14.44 6.56 0.57
CA ILE A 280 -14.65 6.83 1.99
C ILE A 280 -16.12 6.64 2.44
N TYR A 281 -17.08 6.88 1.55
CA TYR A 281 -18.52 6.79 1.85
C TYR A 281 -19.11 5.42 1.62
N ILE A 282 -18.47 4.58 0.80
CA ILE A 282 -18.96 3.24 0.46
C ILE A 282 -18.28 2.15 1.29
N PHE A 283 -17.09 2.44 1.84
CA PHE A 283 -16.36 1.51 2.69
C PHE A 283 -17.09 1.34 4.04
N PRO A 284 -17.23 0.11 4.58
CA PRO A 284 -17.91 -0.12 5.86
C PRO A 284 -17.08 0.41 7.03
N GLN A 285 -17.28 1.68 7.36
CA GLN A 285 -16.47 2.36 8.40
C GLN A 285 -16.78 1.86 9.81
N ASN A 286 -17.93 1.22 10.03
CA ASN A 286 -18.36 0.69 11.35
C ASN A 286 -18.09 -0.82 11.49
N ASP A 287 -17.24 -1.41 10.65
CA ASP A 287 -16.72 -2.77 10.81
C ASP A 287 -15.69 -2.81 11.95
N ILE A 288 -16.19 -2.83 13.18
CA ILE A 288 -15.39 -2.72 14.40
C ILE A 288 -14.44 -3.92 14.53
N VAL A 289 -14.97 -5.13 14.33
CA VAL A 289 -14.16 -6.37 14.44
C VAL A 289 -13.01 -6.38 13.45
N GLY A 290 -13.29 -6.04 12.19
CA GLY A 290 -12.25 -5.94 11.18
C GLY A 290 -11.20 -4.86 11.49
N LYS A 291 -11.63 -3.72 12.04
CA LYS A 291 -10.71 -2.64 12.45
C LYS A 291 -9.86 -2.99 13.67
N LEU A 292 -10.41 -3.76 14.63
CA LEU A 292 -9.62 -4.31 15.74
C LEU A 292 -8.51 -5.23 15.21
N ASN A 293 -8.82 -6.11 14.25
CA ASN A 293 -7.82 -6.96 13.61
C ASN A 293 -6.85 -6.19 12.71
N TYR A 294 -7.31 -5.11 12.10
CA TYR A 294 -6.46 -4.15 11.39
C TYR A 294 -5.49 -3.41 12.34
N GLY A 295 -5.89 -3.19 13.60
CA GLY A 295 -5.09 -2.53 14.64
C GLY A 295 -5.31 -1.02 14.76
N ALA A 296 -6.42 -0.50 14.22
CA ALA A 296 -6.74 0.93 14.30
C ALA A 296 -8.26 1.17 14.16
N ILE A 297 -8.98 1.01 15.26
CA ILE A 297 -10.45 1.19 15.29
C ILE A 297 -10.89 2.60 14.88
N TRP A 298 -10.07 3.59 15.21
CA TRP A 298 -10.30 5.02 14.92
C TRP A 298 -9.96 5.43 13.48
N ALA A 299 -9.32 4.55 12.70
CA ALA A 299 -8.88 4.88 11.35
C ALA A 299 -10.06 5.07 10.42
N ILE A 300 -10.01 6.17 9.65
CA ILE A 300 -10.91 6.40 8.52
C ILE A 300 -10.26 5.80 7.28
N ILE A 301 -10.89 4.80 6.71
CA ILE A 301 -10.40 4.18 5.48
C ILE A 301 -10.93 4.98 4.29
N SER A 302 -10.09 5.83 3.74
CA SER A 302 -10.45 6.79 2.69
C SER A 302 -10.10 6.33 1.27
N LYS A 303 -9.25 5.30 1.13
CA LYS A 303 -8.76 4.81 -0.17
C LYS A 303 -8.52 3.30 -0.12
N PRO A 304 -8.66 2.59 -1.25
CA PRO A 304 -8.43 1.15 -1.32
C PRO A 304 -6.94 0.76 -1.28
N HIS A 305 -6.02 1.71 -1.42
CA HIS A 305 -4.58 1.47 -1.54
C HIS A 305 -4.23 0.40 -2.58
N ASN A 306 -4.95 0.44 -3.70
CA ASN A 306 -4.79 -0.41 -4.85
C ASN A 306 -5.41 0.31 -6.06
N TRP A 307 -4.61 0.66 -7.05
CA TRP A 307 -5.05 1.39 -8.23
C TRP A 307 -6.15 0.66 -9.03
N TYR A 308 -6.06 -0.66 -9.10
CA TYR A 308 -7.05 -1.45 -9.83
C TYR A 308 -8.41 -1.42 -9.14
N LEU A 309 -8.44 -1.57 -7.81
CA LEU A 309 -9.66 -1.40 -7.02
C LEU A 309 -10.17 0.04 -7.07
N GLN A 310 -9.28 1.03 -7.06
CA GLN A 310 -9.65 2.44 -7.19
C GLN A 310 -10.40 2.71 -8.50
N ILE A 311 -9.90 2.16 -9.63
CA ILE A 311 -10.56 2.29 -10.92
C ILE A 311 -11.89 1.53 -10.94
N ALA A 312 -11.88 0.27 -10.50
CA ALA A 312 -13.05 -0.59 -10.56
C ALA A 312 -14.20 -0.07 -9.70
N LEU A 313 -13.91 0.42 -8.49
CA LEU A 313 -14.91 1.01 -7.59
C LEU A 313 -15.32 2.41 -8.01
N GLY A 314 -14.37 3.24 -8.47
CA GLY A 314 -14.67 4.61 -8.85
C GLY A 314 -15.40 4.74 -10.20
N TYR A 315 -15.00 3.94 -11.20
CA TYR A 315 -15.45 4.09 -12.59
C TYR A 315 -16.14 2.84 -13.17
N GLY A 316 -16.12 1.73 -12.44
CA GLY A 316 -16.68 0.44 -12.85
C GLY A 316 -15.62 -0.57 -13.30
N VAL A 317 -15.95 -1.87 -13.11
CA VAL A 317 -15.07 -2.98 -13.51
C VAL A 317 -14.82 -2.97 -15.02
N LEU A 318 -15.82 -2.59 -15.83
CA LEU A 318 -15.67 -2.47 -17.28
C LEU A 318 -14.58 -1.44 -17.65
N SER A 319 -14.52 -0.30 -16.96
CA SER A 319 -13.47 0.71 -17.16
C SER A 319 -12.08 0.16 -16.83
N LEU A 320 -11.96 -0.63 -15.76
CA LEU A 320 -10.71 -1.33 -15.44
C LEU A 320 -10.29 -2.27 -16.57
N ILE A 321 -11.23 -3.07 -17.10
CA ILE A 321 -10.94 -3.99 -18.22
C ILE A 321 -10.45 -3.22 -19.45
N CYS A 322 -11.08 -2.09 -19.80
CA CYS A 322 -10.65 -1.25 -20.92
C CYS A 322 -9.23 -0.71 -20.73
N ILE A 323 -8.90 -0.22 -19.53
CA ILE A 323 -7.55 0.29 -19.23
C ILE A 323 -6.51 -0.82 -19.29
N LEU A 324 -6.81 -1.99 -18.71
CA LEU A 324 -5.91 -3.15 -18.77
C LEU A 324 -5.71 -3.62 -20.21
N ALA A 325 -6.76 -3.67 -21.03
CA ALA A 325 -6.67 -4.01 -22.45
C ALA A 325 -5.76 -3.03 -23.21
N LEU A 326 -5.86 -1.72 -22.93
CA LEU A 326 -5.00 -0.70 -23.52
C LEU A 326 -3.52 -0.88 -23.12
N ILE A 327 -3.25 -1.16 -21.84
CA ILE A 327 -1.90 -1.42 -21.34
C ILE A 327 -1.33 -2.69 -21.98
N ILE A 328 -2.09 -3.78 -22.00
CA ILE A 328 -1.68 -5.05 -22.61
C ILE A 328 -1.40 -4.85 -24.11
N TRP A 329 -2.28 -4.14 -24.80
CA TRP A 329 -2.08 -3.80 -26.22
C TRP A 329 -0.78 -3.03 -26.45
N LEU A 330 -0.46 -2.01 -25.62
CA LEU A 330 0.82 -1.31 -25.67
C LEU A 330 2.00 -2.27 -25.46
N LEU A 331 1.96 -3.08 -24.41
CA LEU A 331 3.06 -4.00 -24.06
C LEU A 331 3.32 -4.99 -25.20
N VAL A 332 2.28 -5.59 -25.77
CA VAL A 332 2.39 -6.54 -26.88
C VAL A 332 2.99 -5.87 -28.12
N ASN A 333 2.48 -4.70 -28.52
CA ASN A 333 3.00 -3.97 -29.68
C ASN A 333 4.46 -3.53 -29.49
N ALA A 334 4.79 -3.04 -28.29
CA ALA A 334 6.16 -2.64 -27.99
C ALA A 334 7.12 -3.83 -27.96
N LEU A 335 6.74 -4.96 -27.42
CA LEU A 335 7.54 -6.19 -27.47
C LEU A 335 7.70 -6.68 -28.90
N MET A 336 6.66 -6.70 -29.72
CA MET A 336 6.75 -7.04 -31.13
C MET A 336 7.71 -6.09 -31.86
N PHE A 337 7.68 -4.79 -31.56
CA PHE A 337 8.62 -3.81 -32.11
C PHE A 337 10.07 -4.10 -31.70
N ILE A 338 10.32 -4.38 -30.42
CA ILE A 338 11.66 -4.65 -29.87
C ILE A 338 12.27 -5.92 -30.47
N TYR A 339 11.47 -6.98 -30.68
CA TYR A 339 11.94 -8.26 -31.19
C TYR A 339 11.90 -8.38 -32.71
N ARG A 340 11.42 -7.37 -33.45
CA ARG A 340 11.50 -7.36 -34.92
C ARG A 340 12.95 -7.51 -35.36
N ASN A 341 13.17 -8.43 -36.30
CA ASN A 341 14.51 -8.68 -36.84
C ASN A 341 15.03 -7.47 -37.61
N VAL A 342 16.14 -6.89 -37.15
CA VAL A 342 16.81 -5.68 -37.66
C VAL A 342 17.36 -5.84 -39.07
N LYS A 343 17.47 -7.07 -39.61
CA LYS A 343 18.09 -7.35 -40.92
C LYS A 343 17.37 -6.72 -42.11
N THR A 344 16.13 -6.28 -41.93
CA THR A 344 15.30 -5.71 -43.03
C THR A 344 15.10 -4.19 -42.95
N LEU A 345 15.67 -3.54 -41.94
CA LEU A 345 15.42 -2.12 -41.70
C LEU A 345 16.62 -1.26 -42.09
N THR A 346 16.36 -0.17 -42.83
CA THR A 346 17.34 0.85 -43.09
C THR A 346 17.94 1.45 -41.81
N PRO A 347 19.25 1.78 -41.76
CA PRO A 347 19.92 2.22 -40.54
C PRO A 347 19.32 3.46 -39.84
N SER A 348 18.53 4.24 -40.54
CA SER A 348 17.87 5.44 -39.98
C SER A 348 16.51 5.67 -40.63
N ALA A 349 15.49 5.82 -39.81
CA ALA A 349 14.20 6.35 -40.23
C ALA A 349 14.15 7.85 -39.90
N LYS A 350 13.69 8.66 -40.88
CA LYS A 350 13.40 10.08 -40.63
C LYS A 350 12.02 10.17 -39.99
N VAL A 351 11.94 10.59 -38.74
CA VAL A 351 10.72 10.96 -38.08
C VAL A 351 10.69 12.47 -37.93
N GLU A 352 9.77 13.14 -38.64
CA GLU A 352 9.59 14.59 -38.61
C GLU A 352 10.92 15.38 -38.91
N GLY A 353 11.74 14.88 -39.82
CA GLY A 353 13.00 15.55 -40.21
C GLY A 353 14.21 15.20 -39.33
N VAL A 354 14.02 14.47 -38.21
CA VAL A 354 15.11 14.03 -37.33
C VAL A 354 15.47 12.58 -37.64
N SER A 355 16.75 12.32 -37.90
CA SER A 355 17.28 10.96 -38.10
C SER A 355 17.53 10.32 -36.74
N VAL A 356 16.63 9.40 -36.30
CA VAL A 356 16.80 8.62 -35.08
C VAL A 356 17.26 7.21 -35.42
N LYS A 357 18.36 6.76 -34.81
CA LYS A 357 18.85 5.40 -35.00
C LYS A 357 17.83 4.39 -34.47
N TYR A 358 17.65 3.28 -35.18
CA TYR A 358 16.75 2.22 -34.72
C TYR A 358 17.10 1.67 -33.33
N SER A 359 18.40 1.56 -33.00
CA SER A 359 18.87 1.17 -31.68
C SER A 359 18.33 2.09 -30.55
N ASP A 360 18.39 3.41 -30.79
CA ASP A 360 17.98 4.40 -29.80
C ASP A 360 16.49 4.37 -29.61
N ARG A 361 15.71 4.17 -30.68
CA ARG A 361 14.27 3.99 -30.60
C ARG A 361 13.88 2.71 -29.82
N ARG A 362 14.60 1.59 -30.00
CA ARG A 362 14.41 0.38 -29.20
C ARG A 362 14.64 0.65 -27.72
N ILE A 363 15.70 1.36 -27.37
CA ILE A 363 16.03 1.73 -26.00
C ILE A 363 14.91 2.60 -25.40
N ILE A 364 14.45 3.60 -26.14
CA ILE A 364 13.34 4.50 -25.70
C ILE A 364 12.05 3.71 -25.45
N VAL A 365 11.64 2.88 -26.42
CA VAL A 365 10.42 2.07 -26.30
C VAL A 365 10.53 1.13 -25.10
N SER A 366 11.68 0.48 -24.91
CA SER A 366 11.90 -0.41 -23.76
C SER A 366 11.80 0.34 -22.43
N ALA A 367 12.39 1.53 -22.33
CA ALA A 367 12.28 2.34 -21.12
C ALA A 367 10.84 2.74 -20.82
N ILE A 368 10.10 3.18 -21.83
CA ILE A 368 8.69 3.58 -21.68
C ILE A 368 7.84 2.42 -21.18
N ILE A 369 7.92 1.23 -21.80
CA ILE A 369 7.10 0.09 -21.35
C ILE A 369 7.49 -0.39 -19.96
N LEU A 370 8.77 -0.31 -19.60
CA LEU A 370 9.23 -0.66 -18.26
C LEU A 370 8.79 0.38 -17.22
N SER A 371 8.74 1.65 -17.56
CA SER A 371 8.16 2.69 -16.71
C SER A 371 6.66 2.45 -16.49
N VAL A 372 5.92 2.15 -17.56
CA VAL A 372 4.49 1.77 -17.47
C VAL A 372 4.31 0.52 -16.60
N ALA A 373 5.14 -0.51 -16.81
CA ALA A 373 5.11 -1.73 -15.99
C ALA A 373 5.43 -1.43 -14.51
N GLY A 374 6.42 -0.59 -14.24
CA GLY A 374 6.76 -0.15 -12.88
C GLY A 374 5.58 0.53 -12.17
N TYR A 375 4.86 1.40 -12.87
CA TYR A 375 3.64 2.00 -12.34
C TYR A 375 2.54 0.96 -12.07
N CYS A 376 2.34 0.02 -12.97
CA CYS A 376 1.37 -1.07 -12.78
C CYS A 376 1.73 -1.94 -11.56
N ILE A 377 3.01 -2.24 -11.34
CA ILE A 377 3.48 -3.02 -10.19
C ILE A 377 3.24 -2.25 -8.89
N THR A 378 3.62 -0.97 -8.84
CA THR A 378 3.35 -0.14 -7.64
C THR A 378 1.86 0.06 -7.40
N GLY A 379 1.05 0.11 -8.45
CA GLY A 379 -0.40 0.23 -8.41
C GLY A 379 -1.13 -0.92 -7.73
N VAL A 380 -0.49 -2.09 -7.55
CA VAL A 380 -1.04 -3.17 -6.71
C VAL A 380 -1.17 -2.73 -5.25
N PHE A 381 -0.24 -1.90 -4.78
CA PHE A 381 -0.16 -1.49 -3.37
C PHE A 381 -0.45 -0.01 -3.13
N ASN A 382 -0.60 0.79 -4.19
CA ASN A 382 -0.79 2.23 -4.10
C ASN A 382 -1.96 2.68 -4.98
N ASP A 383 -2.59 3.77 -4.57
CA ASP A 383 -3.58 4.46 -5.37
C ASP A 383 -2.91 5.32 -6.45
N SER A 384 -3.65 5.66 -7.51
CA SER A 384 -3.26 6.68 -8.46
C SER A 384 -3.55 8.07 -7.90
N ILE A 385 -2.60 8.98 -8.03
CA ILE A 385 -2.76 10.36 -7.58
C ILE A 385 -2.40 11.35 -8.68
N VAL A 386 -2.96 12.55 -8.59
CA VAL A 386 -2.77 13.64 -9.56
C VAL A 386 -1.29 14.04 -9.73
N ALA A 387 -0.48 13.92 -8.68
CA ALA A 387 0.92 14.27 -8.72
C ALA A 387 1.80 13.32 -9.57
N VAL A 388 1.36 12.08 -9.81
CA VAL A 388 2.14 11.04 -10.50
C VAL A 388 1.46 10.55 -11.78
N SER A 389 0.14 10.39 -11.77
CA SER A 389 -0.61 9.79 -12.88
C SER A 389 -0.48 10.50 -14.24
N PRO A 390 -0.32 11.84 -14.35
CA PRO A 390 -0.13 12.48 -15.64
C PRO A 390 1.09 11.97 -16.39
N ILE A 391 2.18 11.67 -15.67
CA ILE A 391 3.42 11.14 -16.28
C ILE A 391 3.16 9.73 -16.82
N PHE A 392 2.44 8.90 -16.09
CA PHE A 392 2.04 7.57 -16.56
C PHE A 392 1.24 7.65 -17.86
N TRP A 393 0.22 8.51 -17.93
CA TRP A 393 -0.62 8.67 -19.12
C TRP A 393 0.18 9.24 -20.31
N MET A 394 1.08 10.19 -20.06
CA MET A 394 1.99 10.71 -21.08
C MET A 394 2.88 9.60 -21.65
N LEU A 395 3.51 8.80 -20.79
CA LEU A 395 4.36 7.69 -21.20
C LEU A 395 3.58 6.61 -21.96
N LEU A 396 2.35 6.32 -21.52
CA LEU A 396 1.45 5.39 -22.20
C LEU A 396 1.19 5.88 -23.66
N GLY A 397 0.81 7.14 -23.83
CA GLY A 397 0.57 7.75 -25.15
C GLY A 397 1.83 7.77 -26.02
N MET A 398 2.98 8.15 -25.47
CA MET A 398 4.26 8.11 -26.18
C MET A 398 4.64 6.68 -26.59
N GLY A 399 4.41 5.69 -25.73
CA GLY A 399 4.68 4.29 -26.01
C GLY A 399 3.82 3.76 -27.16
N ILE A 400 2.54 4.09 -27.19
CA ILE A 400 1.61 3.76 -28.28
C ILE A 400 2.12 4.36 -29.61
N ARG A 401 2.44 5.65 -29.61
CA ARG A 401 2.94 6.34 -30.81
C ARG A 401 4.23 5.70 -31.32
N GLN A 402 5.20 5.47 -30.43
CA GLN A 402 6.52 4.93 -30.81
C GLN A 402 6.47 3.49 -31.28
N SER A 403 5.60 2.64 -30.72
CA SER A 403 5.46 1.25 -31.15
C SER A 403 4.65 1.08 -32.44
N SER A 404 3.73 2.03 -32.75
CA SER A 404 2.82 1.96 -33.91
C SER A 404 3.42 2.54 -35.20
N LEU A 405 4.47 3.36 -35.13
CA LEU A 405 5.10 3.92 -36.32
C LEU A 405 5.66 2.80 -37.19
N LYS A 406 5.04 2.58 -38.36
CA LYS A 406 5.61 1.75 -39.41
C LYS A 406 6.92 2.41 -39.86
N LEU A 407 8.01 1.67 -39.87
CA LEU A 407 9.30 2.05 -40.41
C LEU A 407 9.25 2.00 -41.92
#